data_e92b0820fc8466615281db9d3786da69
#
_entry.id   e92b0820fc8466615281db9d3786da69
#
_cell.length_a   1.000
_cell.length_b   1.000
_cell.length_c   1.000
_cell.angle_alpha   90.00
_cell.angle_beta   90.00
_cell.angle_gamma   90.00
#
_symmetry.space_group_name_H-M   'P 1'
#
loop_
_entity.id
_entity.type
_entity.pdbx_description
1 polymer ?
#
loop_
_entity_poly.entity_id
_entity_poly.type
_entity_poly.pdbx_seq_one_letter_code
_entity_poly.pdbx_strand_id
1 'polypeptide(L)'
;MQDDFGLMQIKTPIIQIPDENNSIYVKRDDLLPFSFGGNKVRIALEFINDMKNQGKDCIVGYGNARSNLSRALANLCYQFKIPCYIISPADEDGTRIDTYNSKMVLSCDAKFHYCKKTNVKETVEKVLKTLQEEGLSPYYIYGDSTGKGNEHTPMLAYTKVYKEIKNQYDYIFLATGTGMTQGGLLAGKAMNNGTEKIVGISVARSAVQEAEVLRKSLECFSERIQKIGKCEINVEDAYLCDGYGTYNRQIEKTIYQQFTCNGMPLDPTYTGKAFWGMQDYLKNNGISGKKVLFIHTGGTPLFFDYMKGIQLRKISDNNAAEEAVVQLEKMLVPSLTERGMNLSQYAAKLNTCGKVWCHYDMGKPVSIIAGYFNDTTSQTAYLSMLAVAKEYQGKKLASSLLAEFEDYAVQNGLGYVKLEVRKHNAAAQNLYRKFGYEVVGEASETSLYMKKKLKNIGGQELYNFLKKVVRLFPVPLSEREQLTVLASKFEKYGTVSYVRESGKIVAICAGYTNDQEQRLGYISVVASLPEYTNKGYGKVAVQSFIEKAKDAGMKAIHLYA
;
A
#
# COMPACT_ATOMS: atom_id res chain seq x y z
N MET A 1 2.32 -10.22 39.25
CA MET A 1 1.42 -11.23 38.73
C MET A 1 2.21 -12.08 37.70
N GLN A 2 2.16 -13.38 37.80
CA GLN A 2 2.74 -14.25 36.79
C GLN A 2 2.06 -13.95 35.45
N ASP A 3 2.87 -13.75 34.42
CA ASP A 3 2.44 -13.85 33.01
C ASP A 3 1.96 -15.29 32.84
N ASP A 4 0.66 -15.54 32.93
CA ASP A 4 0.05 -16.88 32.94
C ASP A 4 0.44 -17.73 31.69
N PHE A 5 1.04 -17.10 30.68
CA PHE A 5 1.55 -17.74 29.46
C PHE A 5 3.08 -17.75 29.36
N GLY A 6 3.81 -17.13 30.29
CA GLY A 6 5.27 -16.99 30.20
C GLY A 6 5.77 -16.20 28.98
N LEU A 7 4.88 -15.47 28.29
CA LEU A 7 5.19 -14.79 27.02
C LEU A 7 6.29 -13.74 27.15
N MET A 8 6.39 -13.09 28.31
CA MET A 8 7.45 -12.11 28.57
C MET A 8 8.83 -12.72 28.71
N GLN A 9 8.92 -14.00 29.08
CA GLN A 9 10.17 -14.73 29.28
C GLN A 9 10.61 -15.50 28.03
N ILE A 10 9.75 -15.60 27.00
CA ILE A 10 10.06 -16.34 25.78
C ILE A 10 11.14 -15.62 25.00
N LYS A 11 12.27 -16.27 24.85
CA LYS A 11 13.34 -15.87 23.93
C LYS A 11 13.02 -16.38 22.54
N THR A 12 12.95 -15.43 21.59
CA THR A 12 12.76 -15.80 20.18
C THR A 12 14.10 -16.15 19.53
N PRO A 13 14.10 -17.04 18.50
CA PRO A 13 15.33 -17.45 17.85
C PRO A 13 16.07 -16.27 17.19
N ILE A 14 17.39 -16.36 17.15
CA ILE A 14 18.25 -15.54 16.31
C ILE A 14 18.85 -16.47 15.27
N ILE A 15 18.61 -16.20 14.01
CA ILE A 15 19.12 -16.99 12.88
C ILE A 15 20.08 -16.14 12.05
N GLN A 16 21.13 -16.79 11.53
CA GLN A 16 22.01 -16.15 10.54
C GLN A 16 21.44 -16.41 9.14
N ILE A 17 21.47 -15.38 8.30
CA ILE A 17 21.08 -15.48 6.90
C ILE A 17 22.28 -15.16 5.99
N PRO A 18 22.30 -15.68 4.75
CA PRO A 18 23.39 -15.42 3.81
C PRO A 18 23.49 -13.93 3.43
N ASP A 19 24.70 -13.40 3.46
CA ASP A 19 25.08 -12.09 2.93
C ASP A 19 26.56 -12.15 2.53
N GLU A 20 26.95 -11.46 1.44
CA GLU A 20 28.31 -11.55 0.89
C GLU A 20 29.32 -10.68 1.65
N ASN A 21 28.85 -9.61 2.30
CA ASN A 21 29.70 -8.56 2.85
C ASN A 21 29.73 -8.56 4.38
N ASN A 22 28.66 -9.01 5.03
CA ASN A 22 28.47 -8.93 6.48
C ASN A 22 27.94 -10.24 7.05
N SER A 23 28.05 -10.40 8.36
CA SER A 23 27.34 -11.48 9.08
C SER A 23 25.97 -10.95 9.52
N ILE A 24 24.94 -11.26 8.75
CA ILE A 24 23.57 -10.78 9.03
C ILE A 24 22.85 -11.80 9.90
N TYR A 25 22.34 -11.33 11.03
CA TYR A 25 21.51 -12.10 11.97
C TYR A 25 20.12 -11.49 12.03
N VAL A 26 19.11 -12.32 12.23
CA VAL A 26 17.72 -11.90 12.37
C VAL A 26 17.14 -12.43 13.67
N LYS A 27 16.75 -11.54 14.56
CA LYS A 27 15.96 -11.91 15.75
C LYS A 27 14.49 -12.05 15.33
N ARG A 28 13.97 -13.27 15.39
CA ARG A 28 12.67 -13.68 14.87
C ARG A 28 11.54 -13.44 15.88
N ASP A 29 11.26 -12.16 16.23
CA ASP A 29 10.14 -11.86 17.11
C ASP A 29 8.77 -12.12 16.45
N ASP A 30 8.72 -12.26 15.12
CA ASP A 30 7.56 -12.78 14.38
C ASP A 30 7.16 -14.21 14.78
N LEU A 31 8.08 -14.98 15.36
CA LEU A 31 7.85 -16.34 15.84
C LEU A 31 7.44 -16.42 17.34
N LEU A 32 7.19 -15.29 17.99
CA LEU A 32 6.63 -15.31 19.35
C LEU A 32 5.27 -16.03 19.33
N PRO A 33 5.04 -17.06 20.17
CA PRO A 33 3.92 -17.98 20.01
C PRO A 33 2.58 -17.41 20.53
N PHE A 34 2.20 -16.22 20.12
CA PHE A 34 0.90 -15.63 20.44
C PHE A 34 0.50 -14.61 19.37
N SER A 35 -0.76 -14.62 18.96
CA SER A 35 -1.34 -13.62 18.06
C SER A 35 -0.47 -13.32 16.83
N PHE A 36 0.05 -14.36 16.14
CA PHE A 36 1.00 -14.25 15.03
C PHE A 36 2.29 -13.47 15.37
N GLY A 37 2.71 -13.50 16.62
CA GLY A 37 3.96 -12.93 17.09
C GLY A 37 4.10 -11.42 16.92
N GLY A 38 5.34 -11.00 16.98
CA GLY A 38 5.76 -9.61 16.80
C GLY A 38 5.99 -8.84 18.09
N ASN A 39 6.73 -7.76 17.97
CA ASN A 39 7.08 -6.85 19.07
C ASN A 39 5.85 -6.33 19.84
N LYS A 40 4.70 -6.27 19.17
CA LYS A 40 3.49 -5.68 19.76
C LYS A 40 2.83 -6.58 20.81
N VAL A 41 3.09 -7.89 20.78
CA VAL A 41 2.66 -8.80 21.86
C VAL A 41 3.35 -8.44 23.16
N ARG A 42 4.68 -8.26 23.15
CA ARG A 42 5.46 -7.85 24.32
C ARG A 42 5.03 -6.49 24.85
N ILE A 43 4.84 -5.52 23.93
CA ILE A 43 4.40 -4.15 24.28
C ILE A 43 2.98 -4.15 24.85
N ALA A 44 2.07 -4.93 24.30
CA ALA A 44 0.69 -5.03 24.80
C ALA A 44 0.63 -5.63 26.20
N LEU A 45 1.50 -6.59 26.52
CA LEU A 45 1.63 -7.14 27.87
C LEU A 45 2.10 -6.08 28.88
N GLU A 46 3.05 -5.21 28.51
CA GLU A 46 3.47 -4.10 29.39
C GLU A 46 2.30 -3.13 29.66
N PHE A 47 1.50 -2.80 28.65
CA PHE A 47 0.29 -1.96 28.85
C PHE A 47 -0.74 -2.63 29.76
N ILE A 48 -0.99 -3.94 29.59
CA ILE A 48 -1.93 -4.67 30.46
C ILE A 48 -1.41 -4.73 31.90
N ASN A 49 -0.12 -4.95 32.11
CA ASN A 49 0.48 -4.95 33.43
C ASN A 49 0.38 -3.58 34.10
N ASP A 50 0.67 -2.51 33.36
CA ASP A 50 0.58 -1.15 33.86
C ASP A 50 -0.87 -0.77 34.17
N MET A 51 -1.82 -1.12 33.29
CA MET A 51 -3.27 -0.96 33.52
C MET A 51 -3.69 -1.60 34.86
N LYS A 52 -3.30 -2.86 35.09
CA LYS A 52 -3.62 -3.58 36.34
C LYS A 52 -2.97 -2.94 37.56
N ASN A 53 -1.71 -2.50 37.45
CA ASN A 53 -1.00 -1.82 38.55
C ASN A 53 -1.64 -0.48 38.91
N GLN A 54 -2.29 0.18 37.97
CA GLN A 54 -3.07 1.41 38.19
C GLN A 54 -4.51 1.14 38.67
N GLY A 55 -4.91 -0.11 38.88
CA GLY A 55 -6.27 -0.46 39.28
C GLY A 55 -7.33 -0.15 38.24
N LYS A 56 -6.95 -0.14 36.95
CA LYS A 56 -7.85 0.06 35.80
C LYS A 56 -8.46 -1.26 35.38
N ASP A 57 -9.66 -1.24 34.76
CA ASP A 57 -10.45 -2.43 34.47
C ASP A 57 -10.74 -2.62 32.97
N CYS A 58 -10.51 -1.60 32.15
CA CYS A 58 -10.64 -1.71 30.70
C CYS A 58 -9.53 -0.95 29.98
N ILE A 59 -9.23 -1.34 28.75
CA ILE A 59 -8.14 -0.76 27.95
C ILE A 59 -8.69 -0.03 26.72
N VAL A 60 -8.16 1.16 26.46
CA VAL A 60 -8.43 1.93 25.26
C VAL A 60 -7.15 2.01 24.45
N GLY A 61 -7.13 1.30 23.32
CA GLY A 61 -6.03 1.29 22.37
C GLY A 61 -6.23 2.30 21.23
N TYR A 62 -5.19 2.47 20.41
CA TYR A 62 -5.20 3.35 19.26
C TYR A 62 -4.49 2.68 18.08
N GLY A 63 -5.09 2.75 16.89
CA GLY A 63 -4.47 2.26 15.66
C GLY A 63 -5.46 2.07 14.52
N ASN A 64 -5.01 2.31 13.29
CA ASN A 64 -5.81 2.05 12.10
C ASN A 64 -5.89 0.54 11.77
N ALA A 65 -6.52 0.19 10.67
CA ALA A 65 -6.72 -1.19 10.24
C ALA A 65 -5.40 -2.00 10.07
N ARG A 66 -4.25 -1.34 9.82
CA ARG A 66 -2.94 -2.01 9.69
C ARG A 66 -2.25 -2.25 11.03
N SER A 67 -2.83 -1.81 12.15
CA SER A 67 -2.16 -1.81 13.46
C SER A 67 -1.94 -3.22 14.02
N ASN A 68 -0.68 -3.64 14.09
CA ASN A 68 -0.28 -4.86 14.81
C ASN A 68 -0.48 -4.73 16.33
N LEU A 69 -0.45 -3.50 16.88
CA LEU A 69 -0.69 -3.26 18.30
C LEU A 69 -2.16 -3.48 18.65
N SER A 70 -3.08 -2.95 17.86
CA SER A 70 -4.52 -3.15 18.07
C SER A 70 -4.89 -4.64 18.06
N ARG A 71 -4.30 -5.43 17.12
CA ARG A 71 -4.47 -6.88 17.08
C ARG A 71 -3.97 -7.57 18.35
N ALA A 72 -2.74 -7.27 18.77
CA ALA A 72 -2.14 -7.89 19.94
C ALA A 72 -2.90 -7.53 21.23
N LEU A 73 -3.28 -6.25 21.39
CA LEU A 73 -4.11 -5.79 22.51
C LEU A 73 -5.45 -6.50 22.55
N ALA A 74 -6.21 -6.49 21.46
CA ALA A 74 -7.53 -7.11 21.40
C ALA A 74 -7.46 -8.59 21.77
N ASN A 75 -6.49 -9.33 21.22
CA ASN A 75 -6.35 -10.76 21.47
C ASN A 75 -5.95 -11.06 22.93
N LEU A 76 -5.01 -10.29 23.52
CA LEU A 76 -4.64 -10.43 24.94
C LEU A 76 -5.79 -10.02 25.86
N CYS A 77 -6.48 -8.93 25.56
CA CYS A 77 -7.62 -8.48 26.34
C CYS A 77 -8.75 -9.53 26.36
N TYR A 78 -9.06 -10.14 25.18
CA TYR A 78 -10.02 -11.23 25.12
C TYR A 78 -9.62 -12.42 26.00
N GLN A 79 -8.37 -12.84 25.92
CA GLN A 79 -7.82 -13.91 26.73
C GLN A 79 -7.88 -13.63 28.25
N PHE A 80 -7.58 -12.40 28.65
CA PHE A 80 -7.60 -11.98 30.06
C PHE A 80 -8.97 -11.47 30.54
N LYS A 81 -10.01 -11.53 29.68
CA LYS A 81 -11.36 -11.02 29.95
C LYS A 81 -11.38 -9.54 30.33
N ILE A 82 -10.57 -8.73 29.66
CA ILE A 82 -10.48 -7.27 29.83
C ILE A 82 -11.27 -6.62 28.70
N PRO A 83 -12.25 -5.75 28.98
CA PRO A 83 -12.93 -4.97 27.94
C PRO A 83 -11.93 -4.14 27.13
N CYS A 84 -12.01 -4.24 25.79
CA CYS A 84 -11.07 -3.60 24.87
C CYS A 84 -11.79 -2.67 23.88
N TYR A 85 -11.31 -1.45 23.80
CA TYR A 85 -11.82 -0.40 22.90
C TYR A 85 -10.70 0.12 22.05
N ILE A 86 -10.91 0.31 20.75
CA ILE A 86 -9.88 0.76 19.81
C ILE A 86 -10.33 2.04 19.11
N ILE A 87 -9.64 3.13 19.35
CA ILE A 87 -9.79 4.37 18.58
C ILE A 87 -9.08 4.15 17.23
N SER A 88 -9.86 4.19 16.14
CA SER A 88 -9.34 3.86 14.82
C SER A 88 -9.53 5.03 13.84
N PRO A 89 -8.46 5.81 13.58
CA PRO A 89 -8.51 6.86 12.59
C PRO A 89 -8.56 6.28 11.18
N ALA A 90 -9.24 6.98 10.25
CA ALA A 90 -9.14 6.71 8.83
C ALA A 90 -7.69 6.94 8.34
N ASP A 91 -7.33 6.34 7.21
CA ASP A 91 -6.08 6.61 6.51
C ASP A 91 -6.02 8.08 6.04
N GLU A 92 -4.86 8.54 5.54
CA GLU A 92 -4.65 9.95 5.20
C GLU A 92 -5.60 10.48 4.12
N ASP A 93 -6.01 9.61 3.20
CA ASP A 93 -7.00 9.89 2.15
C ASP A 93 -8.47 9.77 2.62
N GLY A 94 -8.69 9.54 3.92
CA GLY A 94 -10.02 9.32 4.51
C GLY A 94 -10.58 7.92 4.30
N THR A 95 -9.85 7.01 3.66
CA THR A 95 -10.29 5.64 3.41
C THR A 95 -10.20 4.77 4.66
N ARG A 96 -10.98 3.70 4.68
CA ARG A 96 -10.87 2.60 5.63
C ARG A 96 -10.64 1.32 4.85
N ILE A 97 -9.53 0.69 5.09
CA ILE A 97 -9.21 -0.59 4.47
C ILE A 97 -9.52 -1.74 5.43
N ASP A 98 -9.93 -2.87 4.87
CA ASP A 98 -10.03 -4.11 5.61
C ASP A 98 -8.72 -4.89 5.49
N THR A 99 -8.15 -5.25 6.64
CA THR A 99 -6.96 -6.07 6.75
C THR A 99 -7.25 -7.30 7.61
N TYR A 100 -6.36 -8.28 7.58
CA TYR A 100 -6.44 -9.39 8.54
C TYR A 100 -6.32 -8.89 9.98
N ASN A 101 -5.49 -7.86 10.25
CA ASN A 101 -5.40 -7.28 11.59
C ASN A 101 -6.76 -6.74 12.07
N SER A 102 -7.48 -5.94 11.26
CA SER A 102 -8.78 -5.39 11.65
C SER A 102 -9.84 -6.49 11.87
N LYS A 103 -9.82 -7.54 11.04
CA LYS A 103 -10.72 -8.69 11.21
C LYS A 103 -10.45 -9.45 12.50
N MET A 104 -9.17 -9.66 12.85
CA MET A 104 -8.79 -10.31 14.11
C MET A 104 -9.18 -9.47 15.34
N VAL A 105 -9.06 -8.15 15.28
CA VAL A 105 -9.54 -7.25 16.35
C VAL A 105 -11.04 -7.47 16.59
N LEU A 106 -11.85 -7.48 15.54
CA LEU A 106 -13.30 -7.72 15.64
C LEU A 106 -13.63 -9.12 16.17
N SER A 107 -12.84 -10.15 15.79
CA SER A 107 -13.03 -11.53 16.28
C SER A 107 -12.71 -11.70 17.78
N CYS A 108 -12.08 -10.71 18.40
CA CYS A 108 -11.75 -10.68 19.83
C CYS A 108 -12.70 -9.76 20.62
N ASP A 109 -13.91 -9.51 20.13
CA ASP A 109 -14.95 -8.69 20.77
C ASP A 109 -14.50 -7.25 21.11
N ALA A 110 -13.40 -6.77 20.54
CA ALA A 110 -12.94 -5.42 20.74
C ALA A 110 -13.84 -4.42 19.97
N LYS A 111 -14.21 -3.32 20.63
CA LYS A 111 -15.10 -2.31 20.07
C LYS A 111 -14.29 -1.22 19.36
N PHE A 112 -14.53 -1.02 18.06
CA PHE A 112 -13.93 0.07 17.30
C PHE A 112 -14.72 1.38 17.45
N HIS A 113 -13.98 2.45 17.74
CA HIS A 113 -14.46 3.84 17.67
C HIS A 113 -13.76 4.53 16.50
N TYR A 114 -14.45 4.60 15.37
CA TYR A 114 -13.91 5.19 14.16
C TYR A 114 -13.99 6.71 14.16
N CYS A 115 -12.95 7.38 13.70
CA CYS A 115 -12.91 8.84 13.62
C CYS A 115 -12.10 9.34 12.40
N LYS A 116 -12.22 10.64 12.08
CA LYS A 116 -11.28 11.31 11.20
C LYS A 116 -9.96 11.52 11.97
N LYS A 117 -8.84 11.56 11.25
CA LYS A 117 -7.50 11.79 11.84
C LYS A 117 -7.44 13.12 12.63
N THR A 118 -8.18 14.14 12.19
CA THR A 118 -8.30 15.44 12.87
C THR A 118 -9.08 15.40 14.18
N ASN A 119 -9.92 14.40 14.38
CA ASN A 119 -10.86 14.32 15.52
C ASN A 119 -10.44 13.28 16.56
N VAL A 120 -9.19 12.81 16.50
CA VAL A 120 -8.68 11.75 17.41
C VAL A 120 -8.79 12.17 18.86
N LYS A 121 -8.32 13.37 19.22
CA LYS A 121 -8.35 13.87 20.61
C LYS A 121 -9.78 13.90 21.16
N GLU A 122 -10.70 14.52 20.43
CA GLU A 122 -12.12 14.61 20.80
C GLU A 122 -12.75 13.22 20.97
N THR A 123 -12.41 12.29 20.07
CA THR A 123 -12.93 10.91 20.13
C THR A 123 -12.39 10.18 21.36
N VAL A 124 -11.10 10.34 21.68
CA VAL A 124 -10.51 9.78 22.92
C VAL A 124 -11.23 10.32 24.14
N GLU A 125 -11.37 11.63 24.28
CA GLU A 125 -12.06 12.28 25.41
C GLU A 125 -13.48 11.76 25.58
N LYS A 126 -14.23 11.70 24.47
CA LYS A 126 -15.60 11.17 24.46
C LYS A 126 -15.67 9.71 24.93
N VAL A 127 -14.81 8.84 24.37
CA VAL A 127 -14.80 7.41 24.73
C VAL A 127 -14.43 7.23 26.19
N LEU A 128 -13.39 7.90 26.70
CA LEU A 128 -12.99 7.80 28.10
C LEU A 128 -14.12 8.25 29.04
N LYS A 129 -14.78 9.37 28.72
CA LYS A 129 -15.90 9.88 29.50
C LYS A 129 -17.09 8.91 29.49
N THR A 130 -17.48 8.40 28.32
CA THR A 130 -18.59 7.43 28.20
C THR A 130 -18.32 6.18 29.05
N LEU A 131 -17.10 5.63 29.00
CA LEU A 131 -16.73 4.46 29.79
C LEU A 131 -16.79 4.74 31.31
N GLN A 132 -16.38 5.93 31.74
CA GLN A 132 -16.50 6.35 33.15
C GLN A 132 -17.96 6.49 33.59
N GLU A 133 -18.82 7.03 32.70
CA GLU A 133 -20.27 7.13 32.96
C GLU A 133 -20.94 5.74 33.03
N GLU A 134 -20.38 4.74 32.32
CA GLU A 134 -20.78 3.33 32.41
C GLU A 134 -20.22 2.61 33.66
N GLY A 135 -19.45 3.29 34.49
CA GLY A 135 -18.87 2.74 35.73
C GLY A 135 -17.54 2.02 35.54
N LEU A 136 -16.92 2.13 34.38
CA LEU A 136 -15.60 1.56 34.09
C LEU A 136 -14.48 2.55 34.46
N SER A 137 -13.29 2.01 34.72
CA SER A 137 -12.07 2.78 34.97
C SER A 137 -11.07 2.59 33.80
N PRO A 138 -11.19 3.39 32.72
CA PRO A 138 -10.43 3.15 31.51
C PRO A 138 -8.94 3.49 31.66
N TYR A 139 -8.11 2.67 31.01
CA TYR A 139 -6.70 2.90 30.77
C TYR A 139 -6.47 3.20 29.30
N TYR A 140 -6.06 4.43 28.97
CA TYR A 140 -5.67 4.78 27.61
C TYR A 140 -4.17 4.56 27.42
N ILE A 141 -3.77 3.78 26.41
CA ILE A 141 -2.37 3.34 26.21
C ILE A 141 -1.36 4.48 26.05
N TYR A 142 -1.80 5.68 25.67
CA TYR A 142 -0.94 6.86 25.54
C TYR A 142 -1.04 7.84 26.71
N GLY A 143 -1.76 7.48 27.78
CA GLY A 143 -1.94 8.31 28.96
C GLY A 143 -3.13 9.24 28.85
N ASP A 144 -2.95 10.50 28.45
CA ASP A 144 -4.04 11.47 28.29
C ASP A 144 -4.55 11.57 26.84
N SER A 145 -5.61 12.35 26.61
CA SER A 145 -6.22 12.56 25.28
C SER A 145 -5.29 13.28 24.28
N THR A 146 -4.21 13.89 24.76
CA THR A 146 -3.17 14.49 23.93
C THR A 146 -2.07 13.51 23.54
N GLY A 147 -2.13 12.27 24.04
CA GLY A 147 -1.17 11.21 23.80
C GLY A 147 0.10 11.32 24.63
N LYS A 148 0.00 11.88 25.85
CA LYS A 148 1.13 12.10 26.76
C LYS A 148 0.92 11.39 28.11
N GLY A 149 2.04 11.02 28.72
CA GLY A 149 2.08 10.52 30.09
C GLY A 149 2.38 9.04 30.22
N ASN A 150 2.38 8.28 29.11
CA ASN A 150 2.64 6.84 29.12
C ASN A 150 3.66 6.38 28.08
N GLU A 151 4.57 7.25 27.68
CA GLU A 151 5.59 6.98 26.67
C GLU A 151 6.60 5.93 27.12
N HIS A 152 6.81 5.79 28.43
CA HIS A 152 7.79 4.88 29.03
C HIS A 152 7.33 3.41 29.08
N THR A 153 6.05 3.15 29.29
CA THR A 153 5.50 1.79 29.48
C THR A 153 5.82 0.85 28.30
N PRO A 154 5.55 1.21 27.04
CA PRO A 154 5.84 0.31 25.91
C PRO A 154 7.34 0.06 25.70
N MET A 155 8.22 0.94 26.19
CA MET A 155 9.68 0.78 26.08
C MET A 155 10.21 -0.35 26.97
N LEU A 156 9.55 -0.65 28.09
CA LEU A 156 9.96 -1.71 29.01
C LEU A 156 10.12 -3.07 28.34
N ALA A 157 9.29 -3.37 27.35
CA ALA A 157 9.36 -4.61 26.58
C ALA A 157 10.75 -4.82 25.94
N TYR A 158 11.25 -3.81 25.25
CA TYR A 158 12.52 -3.92 24.53
C TYR A 158 13.75 -3.55 25.37
N THR A 159 13.56 -2.89 26.49
CA THR A 159 14.60 -2.77 27.54
C THR A 159 14.94 -4.17 28.11
N LYS A 160 13.93 -5.04 28.28
CA LYS A 160 14.11 -6.44 28.71
C LYS A 160 14.77 -7.27 27.60
N VAL A 161 14.28 -7.17 26.35
CA VAL A 161 14.82 -7.88 25.18
C VAL A 161 16.28 -7.52 24.91
N TYR A 162 16.69 -6.26 25.16
CA TYR A 162 18.08 -5.83 24.95
C TYR A 162 19.09 -6.70 25.73
N LYS A 163 18.73 -7.20 26.92
CA LYS A 163 19.60 -8.06 27.72
C LYS A 163 19.95 -9.38 27.01
N GLU A 164 19.13 -9.82 26.06
CA GLU A 164 19.35 -11.04 25.28
C GLU A 164 20.39 -10.85 24.17
N ILE A 165 20.59 -9.62 23.69
CA ILE A 165 21.37 -9.29 22.47
C ILE A 165 22.53 -8.34 22.70
N LYS A 166 22.70 -7.82 23.90
CA LYS A 166 23.72 -6.82 24.23
C LYS A 166 25.15 -7.28 23.90
N ASN A 167 25.97 -6.37 23.38
CA ASN A 167 27.41 -6.55 23.12
C ASN A 167 27.75 -7.73 22.18
N GLN A 168 26.83 -8.13 21.31
CA GLN A 168 27.04 -9.22 20.35
C GLN A 168 27.15 -8.76 18.91
N TYR A 169 26.71 -7.52 18.61
CA TYR A 169 26.58 -6.99 17.26
C TYR A 169 27.23 -5.62 17.16
N ASP A 170 27.67 -5.24 15.94
CA ASP A 170 28.15 -3.88 15.64
C ASP A 170 26.94 -2.96 15.38
N TYR A 171 25.92 -3.48 14.69
CA TYR A 171 24.71 -2.75 14.31
C TYR A 171 23.45 -3.52 14.67
N ILE A 172 22.41 -2.79 15.07
CA ILE A 172 21.05 -3.32 15.25
C ILE A 172 20.10 -2.48 14.43
N PHE A 173 19.37 -3.10 13.50
CA PHE A 173 18.37 -2.45 12.66
C PHE A 173 16.97 -2.92 12.98
N LEU A 174 15.99 -2.03 12.86
CA LEU A 174 14.57 -2.32 13.04
C LEU A 174 13.67 -1.30 12.34
N ALA A 175 12.40 -1.67 12.15
CA ALA A 175 11.37 -0.72 11.75
C ALA A 175 11.00 0.20 12.92
N THR A 176 11.00 1.51 12.72
CA THR A 176 10.52 2.49 13.69
C THR A 176 9.37 3.33 13.09
N GLY A 177 8.35 3.62 13.89
CA GLY A 177 7.19 4.41 13.47
C GLY A 177 6.53 5.14 14.63
N THR A 178 6.49 4.52 15.81
CA THR A 178 6.06 5.14 17.08
C THR A 178 7.21 5.26 18.08
N GLY A 179 8.40 4.85 17.71
CA GLY A 179 9.60 4.88 18.56
C GLY A 179 9.67 3.83 19.68
N MET A 180 8.57 3.15 20.01
CA MET A 180 8.46 2.29 21.21
C MET A 180 9.54 1.21 21.28
N THR A 181 9.79 0.49 20.20
CA THR A 181 10.77 -0.60 20.14
C THR A 181 12.19 -0.08 20.14
N GLN A 182 12.47 0.92 19.31
CA GLN A 182 13.79 1.57 19.26
C GLN A 182 14.13 2.25 20.58
N GLY A 183 13.19 2.98 21.18
CA GLY A 183 13.36 3.63 22.47
C GLY A 183 13.69 2.63 23.58
N GLY A 184 13.00 1.48 23.61
CA GLY A 184 13.28 0.40 24.55
C GLY A 184 14.68 -0.19 24.38
N LEU A 185 15.14 -0.41 23.14
CA LEU A 185 16.51 -0.86 22.85
C LEU A 185 17.55 0.18 23.26
N LEU A 186 17.31 1.46 22.97
CA LEU A 186 18.20 2.56 23.36
C LEU A 186 18.30 2.70 24.91
N ALA A 187 17.17 2.61 25.62
CA ALA A 187 17.17 2.60 27.08
C ALA A 187 17.93 1.40 27.63
N GLY A 188 17.68 0.20 27.07
CA GLY A 188 18.39 -1.03 27.43
C GLY A 188 19.89 -0.93 27.18
N LYS A 189 20.31 -0.36 26.05
CA LYS A 189 21.71 -0.07 25.75
C LYS A 189 22.34 0.85 26.79
N ALA A 190 21.69 1.98 27.11
CA ALA A 190 22.19 2.94 28.08
C ALA A 190 22.32 2.32 29.50
N MET A 191 21.36 1.50 29.92
CA MET A 191 21.40 0.80 31.21
C MET A 191 22.47 -0.30 31.32
N ASN A 192 22.96 -0.81 30.19
CA ASN A 192 23.90 -1.94 30.17
C ASN A 192 25.27 -1.56 29.54
N ASN A 193 25.53 -0.28 29.30
CA ASN A 193 26.76 0.22 28.67
C ASN A 193 27.08 -0.47 27.34
N GLY A 194 26.06 -0.66 26.48
CA GLY A 194 26.19 -1.28 25.17
C GLY A 194 26.96 -0.38 24.19
N THR A 195 27.58 -1.00 23.18
CA THR A 195 28.43 -0.29 22.19
C THR A 195 27.84 -0.29 20.78
N GLU A 196 26.90 -1.17 20.49
CA GLU A 196 26.31 -1.34 19.17
C GLU A 196 25.57 -0.08 18.67
N LYS A 197 25.61 0.18 17.37
CA LYS A 197 24.83 1.26 16.75
C LYS A 197 23.40 0.77 16.46
N ILE A 198 22.40 1.40 17.10
CA ILE A 198 20.98 1.07 16.89
C ILE A 198 20.41 2.05 15.88
N VAL A 199 19.98 1.55 14.72
CA VAL A 199 19.45 2.34 13.60
C VAL A 199 17.99 1.98 13.36
N GLY A 200 17.09 2.94 13.55
CA GLY A 200 15.68 2.81 13.21
C GLY A 200 15.42 3.23 11.78
N ILE A 201 14.85 2.34 10.97
CA ILE A 201 14.36 2.68 9.64
C ILE A 201 12.94 3.19 9.80
N SER A 202 12.73 4.47 9.54
CA SER A 202 11.42 5.09 9.70
C SER A 202 10.43 4.58 8.65
N VAL A 203 9.20 4.31 9.09
CA VAL A 203 8.11 3.84 8.22
C VAL A 203 6.96 4.83 8.11
N ALA A 204 7.01 5.95 8.87
CA ALA A 204 5.86 6.85 8.97
C ALA A 204 6.23 8.34 9.07
N ARG A 205 7.35 8.71 9.70
CA ARG A 205 7.73 10.10 10.02
C ARG A 205 9.10 10.44 9.46
N SER A 206 9.37 11.74 9.26
CA SER A 206 10.75 12.16 8.97
C SER A 206 11.70 11.81 10.12
N ALA A 207 12.98 11.67 9.84
CA ALA A 207 14.01 11.36 10.84
C ALA A 207 14.01 12.37 11.99
N VAL A 208 13.80 13.65 11.69
CA VAL A 208 13.73 14.72 12.69
C VAL A 208 12.51 14.51 13.62
N GLN A 209 11.34 14.23 13.08
CA GLN A 209 10.12 14.01 13.86
C GLN A 209 10.22 12.76 14.72
N GLU A 210 10.74 11.66 14.16
CA GLU A 210 10.88 10.40 14.90
C GLU A 210 11.95 10.52 16.00
N ALA A 211 13.07 11.22 15.74
CA ALA A 211 14.09 11.47 16.74
C ALA A 211 13.56 12.33 17.90
N GLU A 212 12.67 13.28 17.63
CA GLU A 212 12.03 14.09 18.68
C GLU A 212 11.08 13.24 19.55
N VAL A 213 10.30 12.35 18.93
CA VAL A 213 9.45 11.40 19.67
C VAL A 213 10.29 10.49 20.56
N LEU A 214 11.40 9.94 20.01
CA LEU A 214 12.31 9.09 20.77
C LEU A 214 12.96 9.84 21.93
N ARG A 215 13.37 11.09 21.74
CA ARG A 215 13.98 11.91 22.81
C ARG A 215 13.02 12.09 23.97
N LYS A 216 11.77 12.51 23.69
CA LYS A 216 10.73 12.67 24.72
C LYS A 216 10.43 11.37 25.46
N SER A 217 10.35 10.26 24.73
CA SER A 217 10.10 8.95 25.32
C SER A 217 11.25 8.51 26.24
N LEU A 218 12.50 8.75 25.85
CA LEU A 218 13.68 8.45 26.65
C LEU A 218 13.78 9.35 27.90
N GLU A 219 13.40 10.62 27.78
CA GLU A 219 13.29 11.54 28.91
C GLU A 219 12.23 11.04 29.91
N CYS A 220 11.03 10.73 29.45
CA CYS A 220 9.96 10.17 30.27
C CYS A 220 10.39 8.84 30.93
N PHE A 221 11.09 7.96 30.21
CA PHE A 221 11.64 6.73 30.76
C PHE A 221 12.67 7.01 31.86
N SER A 222 13.58 7.97 31.63
CA SER A 222 14.62 8.35 32.57
C SER A 222 14.03 8.92 33.88
N GLU A 223 12.94 9.66 33.78
CA GLU A 223 12.27 10.26 34.94
C GLU A 223 11.46 9.25 35.74
N ARG A 224 10.75 8.35 35.07
CA ARG A 224 9.74 7.48 35.70
C ARG A 224 10.22 6.08 36.06
N ILE A 225 11.21 5.56 35.34
CA ILE A 225 11.65 4.16 35.48
C ILE A 225 13.05 4.08 36.07
N GLN A 226 14.04 4.60 35.37
CA GLN A 226 15.44 4.57 35.79
C GLN A 226 16.23 5.64 35.05
N LYS A 227 17.00 6.44 35.79
CA LYS A 227 17.86 7.44 35.21
C LYS A 227 18.87 6.78 34.25
N ILE A 228 18.88 7.26 33.01
CA ILE A 228 19.78 6.80 31.93
C ILE A 228 20.62 7.95 31.41
N GLY A 229 21.79 7.64 30.86
CA GLY A 229 22.65 8.62 30.17
C GLY A 229 22.06 9.05 28.83
N LYS A 230 22.72 10.03 28.20
CA LYS A 230 22.32 10.50 26.86
C LYS A 230 22.43 9.36 25.85
N CYS A 231 21.36 9.12 25.12
CA CYS A 231 21.29 8.12 24.06
C CYS A 231 21.58 8.76 22.70
N GLU A 232 22.38 8.08 21.87
CA GLU A 232 22.56 8.43 20.45
C GLU A 232 21.35 7.87 19.68
N ILE A 233 20.60 8.75 19.02
CA ILE A 233 19.40 8.41 18.26
C ILE A 233 19.75 8.44 16.78
N ASN A 234 19.72 7.27 16.12
CA ASN A 234 19.93 7.14 14.69
C ASN A 234 18.62 6.70 14.02
N VAL A 235 18.08 7.53 13.13
CA VAL A 235 16.88 7.27 12.35
C VAL A 235 17.15 7.60 10.89
N GLU A 236 16.77 6.66 10.02
CA GLU A 236 16.85 6.81 8.56
C GLU A 236 15.45 6.89 7.98
N ASP A 237 15.14 7.92 7.19
CA ASP A 237 13.83 8.17 6.59
C ASP A 237 13.77 8.11 5.06
N ALA A 238 14.91 7.82 4.42
CA ALA A 238 15.01 7.70 2.96
C ALA A 238 14.11 6.62 2.36
N TYR A 239 13.55 5.74 3.20
CA TYR A 239 12.77 4.57 2.80
C TYR A 239 11.27 4.72 3.05
N LEU A 240 10.78 5.91 3.34
CA LEU A 240 9.36 6.21 3.63
C LEU A 240 8.45 5.94 2.42
N CYS A 241 8.97 6.04 1.20
CA CYS A 241 8.16 6.14 -0.02
C CYS A 241 7.20 7.34 0.06
N ASP A 242 5.92 7.14 -0.30
CA ASP A 242 4.88 8.18 -0.20
C ASP A 242 4.19 8.20 1.19
N GLY A 243 4.83 7.61 2.21
CA GLY A 243 4.34 7.63 3.59
C GLY A 243 3.98 6.27 4.18
N TYR A 244 3.20 6.30 5.26
CA TYR A 244 2.79 5.11 5.99
C TYR A 244 1.88 4.19 5.16
N GLY A 245 2.25 2.91 5.08
CA GLY A 245 1.49 1.89 4.36
C GLY A 245 1.74 1.85 2.86
N THR A 246 2.49 2.81 2.31
CA THR A 246 2.94 2.80 0.91
C THR A 246 4.25 2.01 0.76
N TYR A 247 4.51 1.48 -0.41
CA TYR A 247 5.73 0.71 -0.69
C TYR A 247 6.05 0.77 -2.20
N ASN A 248 7.31 0.54 -2.52
CA ASN A 248 7.82 0.56 -3.89
C ASN A 248 8.27 -0.84 -4.35
N ARG A 249 8.68 -0.92 -5.60
CA ARG A 249 9.14 -2.16 -6.22
C ARG A 249 10.33 -2.79 -5.50
N GLN A 250 11.25 -1.98 -4.94
CA GLN A 250 12.41 -2.50 -4.24
C GLN A 250 12.03 -3.22 -2.94
N ILE A 251 11.06 -2.68 -2.21
CA ILE A 251 10.50 -3.33 -1.02
C ILE A 251 9.86 -4.67 -1.39
N GLU A 252 9.13 -4.72 -2.50
CA GLU A 252 8.52 -5.98 -2.97
C GLU A 252 9.54 -7.04 -3.35
N LYS A 253 10.61 -6.65 -4.07
CA LYS A 253 11.74 -7.53 -4.38
C LYS A 253 12.37 -8.08 -3.09
N THR A 254 12.56 -7.23 -2.10
CA THR A 254 13.09 -7.62 -0.80
C THR A 254 12.17 -8.61 -0.10
N ILE A 255 10.86 -8.34 -0.03
CA ILE A 255 9.88 -9.25 0.57
C ILE A 255 9.91 -10.62 -0.14
N TYR A 256 9.85 -10.61 -1.46
CA TYR A 256 9.88 -11.84 -2.27
C TYR A 256 11.15 -12.64 -2.03
N GLN A 257 12.32 -11.97 -2.09
CA GLN A 257 13.61 -12.60 -1.88
C GLN A 257 13.74 -13.20 -0.47
N GLN A 258 13.37 -12.45 0.56
CA GLN A 258 13.47 -12.93 1.94
C GLN A 258 12.52 -14.10 2.20
N PHE A 259 11.33 -14.09 1.61
CA PHE A 259 10.41 -15.21 1.72
C PHE A 259 10.92 -16.45 0.98
N THR A 260 11.37 -16.31 -0.26
CA THR A 260 11.78 -17.45 -1.10
C THR A 260 13.13 -18.05 -0.70
N CYS A 261 14.10 -17.21 -0.29
CA CYS A 261 15.45 -17.69 0.07
C CYS A 261 15.59 -18.08 1.55
N ASN A 262 14.87 -17.39 2.44
CA ASN A 262 15.06 -17.52 3.90
C ASN A 262 13.78 -17.95 4.64
N GLY A 263 12.64 -18.18 3.96
CA GLY A 263 11.36 -18.52 4.57
C GLY A 263 10.83 -17.43 5.51
N MET A 264 11.22 -16.17 5.30
CA MET A 264 10.96 -15.07 6.21
C MET A 264 9.87 -14.13 5.66
N PRO A 265 8.66 -14.09 6.26
CA PRO A 265 7.55 -13.28 5.78
C PRO A 265 7.69 -11.82 6.24
N LEU A 266 8.23 -10.96 5.40
CA LEU A 266 8.27 -9.52 5.67
C LEU A 266 7.01 -8.83 5.13
N ASP A 267 6.46 -7.86 5.87
CA ASP A 267 5.31 -7.06 5.44
C ASP A 267 5.75 -5.76 4.73
N PRO A 268 4.93 -5.21 3.82
CA PRO A 268 5.34 -4.02 3.06
C PRO A 268 5.28 -2.72 3.86
N THR A 269 4.58 -2.68 5.00
CA THR A 269 4.41 -1.46 5.81
C THR A 269 5.59 -1.22 6.72
N TYR A 270 6.10 -2.26 7.37
CA TYR A 270 7.13 -2.17 8.41
C TYR A 270 8.41 -2.92 8.04
N THR A 271 8.36 -4.25 8.10
CA THR A 271 9.57 -5.08 8.07
C THR A 271 10.23 -5.15 6.71
N GLY A 272 9.48 -5.09 5.61
CA GLY A 272 10.01 -5.03 4.27
C GLY A 272 10.77 -3.73 3.99
N LYS A 273 10.19 -2.57 4.41
CA LYS A 273 10.89 -1.28 4.34
C LYS A 273 12.18 -1.29 5.16
N ALA A 274 12.09 -1.78 6.39
CA ALA A 274 13.22 -1.77 7.30
C ALA A 274 14.34 -2.71 6.86
N PHE A 275 14.01 -3.86 6.30
CA PHE A 275 15.01 -4.80 5.81
C PHE A 275 15.72 -4.27 4.56
N TRP A 276 14.97 -3.72 3.60
CA TRP A 276 15.55 -3.02 2.46
C TRP A 276 16.41 -1.84 2.92
N GLY A 277 15.90 -1.02 3.84
CA GLY A 277 16.64 0.11 4.40
C GLY A 277 17.95 -0.30 5.07
N MET A 278 17.97 -1.41 5.80
CA MET A 278 19.21 -1.99 6.37
C MET A 278 20.21 -2.34 5.26
N GLN A 279 19.79 -3.09 4.24
CA GLN A 279 20.67 -3.51 3.14
C GLN A 279 21.27 -2.31 2.39
N ASP A 280 20.42 -1.34 2.06
CA ASP A 280 20.83 -0.13 1.35
C ASP A 280 21.72 0.77 2.20
N TYR A 281 21.42 0.93 3.49
CA TYR A 281 22.25 1.65 4.45
C TYR A 281 23.67 1.06 4.54
N LEU A 282 23.78 -0.25 4.70
CA LEU A 282 25.07 -0.94 4.79
C LEU A 282 25.90 -0.73 3.51
N LYS A 283 25.26 -0.86 2.35
CA LYS A 283 25.86 -0.67 1.04
C LYS A 283 26.33 0.77 0.82
N ASN A 284 25.46 1.75 1.04
CA ASN A 284 25.73 3.17 0.75
C ASN A 284 26.77 3.76 1.70
N ASN A 285 26.91 3.20 2.92
CA ASN A 285 27.96 3.62 3.87
C ASN A 285 29.22 2.75 3.79
N GLY A 286 29.36 1.84 2.81
CA GLY A 286 30.53 0.99 2.64
C GLY A 286 30.82 0.07 3.83
N ILE A 287 29.78 -0.35 4.57
CA ILE A 287 29.92 -1.17 5.77
C ILE A 287 30.07 -2.63 5.39
N SER A 288 31.21 -3.23 5.71
CA SER A 288 31.52 -4.64 5.46
C SER A 288 32.26 -5.28 6.65
N GLY A 289 32.24 -6.61 6.72
CA GLY A 289 32.89 -7.39 7.78
C GLY A 289 32.25 -7.23 9.17
N LYS A 290 31.02 -6.72 9.25
CA LYS A 290 30.30 -6.42 10.49
C LYS A 290 29.29 -7.49 10.88
N LYS A 291 29.06 -7.61 12.20
CA LYS A 291 27.95 -8.39 12.75
C LYS A 291 26.73 -7.49 12.87
N VAL A 292 25.71 -7.74 12.07
CA VAL A 292 24.49 -6.94 11.97
C VAL A 292 23.29 -7.75 12.44
N LEU A 293 22.51 -7.20 13.36
CA LEU A 293 21.26 -7.80 13.80
C LEU A 293 20.08 -7.01 13.22
N PHE A 294 19.18 -7.70 12.54
CA PHE A 294 17.88 -7.20 12.18
C PHE A 294 16.83 -7.71 13.17
N ILE A 295 16.04 -6.81 13.78
CA ILE A 295 14.90 -7.21 14.60
C ILE A 295 13.67 -7.35 13.70
N HIS A 296 13.26 -8.59 13.43
CA HIS A 296 12.03 -8.88 12.72
C HIS A 296 10.84 -8.66 13.65
N THR A 297 10.27 -7.46 13.61
CA THR A 297 9.25 -6.99 14.55
C THR A 297 7.85 -7.59 14.32
N GLY A 298 7.70 -8.57 13.43
CA GLY A 298 6.41 -9.21 13.13
C GLY A 298 5.77 -8.68 11.84
N GLY A 299 4.44 -8.61 11.80
CA GLY A 299 3.70 -8.15 10.61
C GLY A 299 3.19 -9.28 9.70
N THR A 300 3.24 -10.52 10.14
CA THR A 300 2.78 -11.70 9.37
C THR A 300 1.36 -11.55 8.80
N PRO A 301 0.34 -11.03 9.52
CA PRO A 301 -0.96 -10.79 8.92
C PRO A 301 -0.95 -9.78 7.77
N LEU A 302 -0.10 -8.76 7.83
CA LEU A 302 0.06 -7.78 6.74
C LEU A 302 0.83 -8.37 5.55
N PHE A 303 1.72 -9.33 5.77
CA PHE A 303 2.30 -10.12 4.69
C PHE A 303 1.23 -10.91 3.94
N PHE A 304 0.27 -11.57 4.63
CA PHE A 304 -0.85 -12.22 3.97
C PHE A 304 -1.79 -11.23 3.28
N ASP A 305 -2.01 -10.03 3.82
CA ASP A 305 -2.75 -8.96 3.13
C ASP A 305 -2.05 -8.57 1.82
N TYR A 306 -0.72 -8.47 1.81
CA TYR A 306 0.09 -8.21 0.63
C TYR A 306 -0.01 -9.37 -0.40
N MET A 307 -0.06 -10.62 0.05
CA MET A 307 -0.20 -11.80 -0.81
C MET A 307 -1.61 -11.94 -1.43
N LYS A 308 -2.60 -11.16 -1.01
CA LYS A 308 -3.96 -11.23 -1.53
C LYS A 308 -4.05 -10.78 -2.98
N GLY A 309 -3.80 -11.67 -3.88
CA GLY A 309 -4.16 -11.53 -5.28
C GLY A 309 -3.14 -10.79 -6.15
N ILE A 310 -3.41 -10.89 -7.43
CA ILE A 310 -2.59 -10.35 -8.51
C ILE A 310 -2.88 -8.85 -8.64
N GLN A 311 -1.85 -8.02 -8.55
CA GLN A 311 -1.98 -6.56 -8.60
C GLN A 311 -1.63 -6.03 -10.00
N LEU A 312 -2.52 -5.27 -10.61
CA LEU A 312 -2.26 -4.54 -11.85
C LEU A 312 -1.55 -3.22 -11.53
N ARG A 313 -0.47 -2.90 -12.26
CA ARG A 313 0.29 -1.65 -12.11
C ARG A 313 0.71 -1.08 -13.45
N LYS A 314 0.62 0.24 -13.58
CA LYS A 314 1.30 1.00 -14.61
C LYS A 314 2.76 1.18 -14.21
N ILE A 315 3.68 0.89 -15.11
CA ILE A 315 5.12 0.99 -14.87
C ILE A 315 5.62 2.33 -15.42
N SER A 316 6.35 3.07 -14.61
CA SER A 316 7.01 4.33 -14.97
C SER A 316 8.53 4.29 -14.75
N ASP A 317 9.07 3.17 -14.25
CA ASP A 317 10.49 2.96 -13.95
C ASP A 317 11.13 2.04 -14.99
N ASN A 318 12.31 2.44 -15.51
CA ASN A 318 13.04 1.70 -16.55
C ASN A 318 13.43 0.29 -16.10
N ASN A 319 13.90 0.15 -14.85
CA ASN A 319 14.36 -1.15 -14.34
C ASN A 319 13.19 -2.13 -14.18
N ALA A 320 12.02 -1.64 -13.73
CA ALA A 320 10.82 -2.45 -13.62
C ALA A 320 10.27 -2.85 -15.01
N ALA A 321 10.34 -1.96 -15.99
CA ALA A 321 9.96 -2.27 -17.37
C ALA A 321 10.88 -3.33 -18.00
N GLU A 322 12.19 -3.19 -17.81
CA GLU A 322 13.18 -4.15 -18.30
C GLU A 322 13.00 -5.52 -17.66
N GLU A 323 12.85 -5.58 -16.34
CA GLU A 323 12.59 -6.84 -15.64
C GLU A 323 11.34 -7.56 -16.17
N ALA A 324 10.25 -6.81 -16.35
CA ALA A 324 9.01 -7.39 -16.86
C ALA A 324 9.14 -7.87 -18.31
N VAL A 325 9.83 -7.13 -19.17
CA VAL A 325 10.11 -7.52 -20.55
C VAL A 325 10.99 -8.76 -20.57
N VAL A 326 12.12 -8.78 -19.87
CA VAL A 326 13.07 -9.91 -19.84
C VAL A 326 12.39 -11.19 -19.33
N GLN A 327 11.56 -11.07 -18.30
CA GLN A 327 10.89 -12.23 -17.73
C GLN A 327 9.79 -12.80 -18.63
N LEU A 328 9.07 -11.96 -19.37
CA LEU A 328 7.85 -12.35 -20.08
C LEU A 328 8.03 -12.44 -21.61
N GLU A 329 9.15 -11.97 -22.18
CA GLU A 329 9.39 -12.03 -23.62
C GLU A 329 9.38 -13.47 -24.17
N LYS A 330 9.84 -14.45 -23.36
CA LYS A 330 9.85 -15.88 -23.71
C LYS A 330 8.45 -16.49 -23.86
N MET A 331 7.41 -15.77 -23.43
CA MET A 331 6.02 -16.18 -23.67
C MET A 331 5.54 -15.81 -25.08
N LEU A 332 6.30 -15.02 -25.80
CA LEU A 332 6.06 -14.70 -27.22
C LEU A 332 6.71 -15.77 -28.11
N VAL A 333 6.10 -16.09 -29.23
CA VAL A 333 6.64 -17.06 -30.19
C VAL A 333 6.61 -16.43 -31.59
N PRO A 334 7.79 -16.19 -32.21
CA PRO A 334 9.13 -16.21 -31.62
C PRO A 334 9.26 -15.13 -30.52
N SER A 335 10.18 -15.34 -29.58
CA SER A 335 10.51 -14.38 -28.53
C SER A 335 11.13 -13.10 -29.10
N LEU A 336 11.20 -12.03 -28.32
CA LEU A 336 11.83 -10.77 -28.78
C LEU A 336 13.31 -10.98 -29.06
N THR A 337 13.99 -11.79 -28.27
CA THR A 337 15.40 -12.15 -28.46
C THR A 337 15.60 -12.92 -29.74
N GLU A 338 14.75 -13.91 -30.07
CA GLU A 338 14.77 -14.66 -31.33
C GLU A 338 14.49 -13.77 -32.56
N ARG A 339 13.85 -12.62 -32.36
CA ARG A 339 13.65 -11.59 -33.41
C ARG A 339 14.86 -10.63 -33.51
N GLY A 340 15.95 -10.87 -32.79
CA GLY A 340 17.15 -10.03 -32.76
C GLY A 340 16.99 -8.71 -31.98
N MET A 341 15.99 -8.59 -31.14
CA MET A 341 15.76 -7.36 -30.36
C MET A 341 16.64 -7.32 -29.11
N ASN A 342 17.24 -6.17 -28.83
CA ASN A 342 17.88 -5.90 -27.56
C ASN A 342 16.82 -5.51 -26.53
N LEU A 343 16.66 -6.33 -25.49
CA LEU A 343 15.59 -6.18 -24.50
C LEU A 343 15.72 -4.91 -23.66
N SER A 344 16.94 -4.52 -23.28
CA SER A 344 17.17 -3.29 -22.51
C SER A 344 16.81 -2.04 -23.32
N GLN A 345 17.21 -2.00 -24.61
CA GLN A 345 16.86 -0.90 -25.50
C GLN A 345 15.34 -0.85 -25.77
N TYR A 346 14.70 -2.01 -25.92
CA TYR A 346 13.26 -2.10 -26.11
C TYR A 346 12.50 -1.60 -24.87
N ALA A 347 12.90 -2.03 -23.68
CA ALA A 347 12.31 -1.57 -22.42
C ALA A 347 12.49 -0.06 -22.20
N ALA A 348 13.69 0.47 -22.47
CA ALA A 348 13.97 1.90 -22.40
C ALA A 348 13.08 2.71 -23.38
N LYS A 349 12.91 2.23 -24.61
CA LYS A 349 12.02 2.84 -25.61
C LYS A 349 10.57 2.81 -25.16
N LEU A 350 10.09 1.70 -24.60
CA LEU A 350 8.73 1.59 -24.05
C LEU A 350 8.49 2.59 -22.92
N ASN A 351 9.46 2.76 -22.03
CA ASN A 351 9.33 3.69 -20.91
C ASN A 351 9.36 5.15 -21.36
N THR A 352 10.15 5.49 -22.37
CA THR A 352 10.30 6.87 -22.89
C THR A 352 9.14 7.26 -23.80
N CYS A 353 8.80 6.41 -24.76
CA CYS A 353 7.87 6.73 -25.85
C CYS A 353 6.54 5.95 -25.78
N GLY A 354 6.45 4.97 -24.90
CA GLY A 354 5.29 4.09 -24.75
C GLY A 354 4.69 4.14 -23.36
N LYS A 355 3.85 3.15 -23.09
CA LYS A 355 3.31 2.86 -21.74
C LYS A 355 3.33 1.35 -21.53
N VAL A 356 3.52 0.98 -20.25
CA VAL A 356 3.61 -0.43 -19.83
C VAL A 356 2.71 -0.65 -18.62
N TRP A 357 1.94 -1.74 -18.64
CA TRP A 357 1.21 -2.24 -17.47
C TRP A 357 1.57 -3.70 -17.25
N CYS A 358 1.70 -4.07 -16.00
CA CYS A 358 1.97 -5.44 -15.59
C CYS A 358 1.05 -5.86 -14.45
N HIS A 359 0.68 -7.13 -14.45
CA HIS A 359 0.24 -7.77 -13.22
C HIS A 359 1.45 -8.33 -12.47
N TYR A 360 1.43 -8.13 -11.17
CA TYR A 360 2.41 -8.68 -10.24
C TYR A 360 1.74 -9.63 -9.27
N ASP A 361 2.39 -10.76 -9.03
CA ASP A 361 2.06 -11.68 -7.95
C ASP A 361 3.30 -11.81 -7.06
N MET A 362 3.16 -11.47 -5.78
CA MET A 362 4.26 -11.40 -4.81
C MET A 362 5.51 -10.69 -5.34
N GLY A 363 5.29 -9.57 -6.03
CA GLY A 363 6.39 -8.79 -6.60
C GLY A 363 7.02 -9.36 -7.87
N LYS A 364 6.57 -10.50 -8.40
CA LYS A 364 7.02 -11.06 -9.67
C LYS A 364 6.09 -10.62 -10.80
N PRO A 365 6.59 -10.08 -11.93
CA PRO A 365 5.75 -9.79 -13.07
C PRO A 365 5.22 -11.10 -13.69
N VAL A 366 3.89 -11.22 -13.82
CA VAL A 366 3.21 -12.43 -14.31
C VAL A 366 2.43 -12.21 -15.60
N SER A 367 2.20 -10.97 -15.98
CA SER A 367 1.71 -10.58 -17.30
C SER A 367 2.08 -9.15 -17.63
N ILE A 368 2.21 -8.83 -18.90
CA ILE A 368 2.60 -7.51 -19.41
C ILE A 368 1.76 -7.13 -20.62
N ILE A 369 1.39 -5.85 -20.70
CA ILE A 369 0.99 -5.19 -21.94
C ILE A 369 1.81 -3.92 -22.12
N ALA A 370 2.26 -3.67 -23.35
CA ALA A 370 3.04 -2.50 -23.69
C ALA A 370 2.73 -2.02 -25.10
N GLY A 371 2.78 -0.70 -25.28
CA GLY A 371 2.60 -0.11 -26.61
C GLY A 371 2.77 1.39 -26.64
N TYR A 372 2.47 1.96 -27.79
CA TYR A 372 2.72 3.36 -28.13
C TYR A 372 1.41 4.11 -28.35
N PHE A 373 1.36 5.38 -27.91
CA PHE A 373 0.17 6.23 -27.94
C PHE A 373 0.43 7.59 -28.59
N ASN A 374 1.46 7.68 -29.40
CA ASN A 374 1.99 8.91 -29.97
C ASN A 374 1.58 9.17 -31.43
N ASP A 375 0.83 8.28 -32.07
CA ASP A 375 0.27 8.53 -33.42
C ASP A 375 -1.05 9.30 -33.32
N THR A 376 -0.95 10.59 -33.09
CA THR A 376 -2.09 11.52 -33.02
C THR A 376 -2.69 11.81 -34.39
N THR A 377 -1.93 11.64 -35.48
CA THR A 377 -2.38 11.88 -36.84
C THR A 377 -3.42 10.85 -37.28
N SER A 378 -3.13 9.56 -37.09
CA SER A 378 -4.09 8.48 -37.38
C SER A 378 -4.97 8.14 -36.19
N GLN A 379 -4.82 8.84 -35.06
CA GLN A 379 -5.49 8.58 -33.79
C GLN A 379 -5.42 7.10 -33.38
N THR A 380 -4.26 6.48 -33.56
CA THR A 380 -4.11 5.03 -33.40
C THR A 380 -3.03 4.70 -32.34
N ALA A 381 -3.43 4.01 -31.28
CA ALA A 381 -2.48 3.35 -30.39
C ALA A 381 -1.95 2.06 -31.02
N TYR A 382 -0.68 1.76 -30.80
CA TYR A 382 -0.05 0.52 -31.28
C TYR A 382 0.32 -0.38 -30.10
N LEU A 383 -0.34 -1.54 -30.00
CA LEU A 383 -0.02 -2.57 -29.02
C LEU A 383 1.19 -3.37 -29.53
N SER A 384 2.31 -3.24 -28.82
CA SER A 384 3.60 -3.83 -29.20
C SER A 384 3.87 -5.18 -28.54
N MET A 385 3.40 -5.36 -27.30
CA MET A 385 3.61 -6.60 -26.53
C MET A 385 2.40 -6.89 -25.64
N LEU A 386 1.94 -8.15 -25.65
CA LEU A 386 1.01 -8.70 -24.67
C LEU A 386 1.45 -10.14 -24.38
N ALA A 387 1.80 -10.40 -23.11
CA ALA A 387 2.25 -11.71 -22.67
C ALA A 387 1.73 -12.05 -21.27
N VAL A 388 1.47 -13.34 -21.03
CA VAL A 388 1.04 -13.88 -19.73
C VAL A 388 1.85 -15.13 -19.44
N ALA A 389 2.47 -15.20 -18.28
CA ALA A 389 3.22 -16.37 -17.83
C ALA A 389 2.32 -17.61 -17.82
N LYS A 390 2.89 -18.76 -18.19
CA LYS A 390 2.14 -19.99 -18.51
C LYS A 390 1.21 -20.43 -17.36
N GLU A 391 1.69 -20.39 -16.13
CA GLU A 391 0.96 -20.75 -14.90
C GLU A 391 -0.16 -19.77 -14.51
N TYR A 392 -0.21 -18.62 -15.17
CA TYR A 392 -1.22 -17.57 -14.97
C TYR A 392 -2.20 -17.44 -16.14
N GLN A 393 -2.05 -18.25 -17.18
CA GLN A 393 -3.00 -18.28 -18.29
C GLN A 393 -4.37 -18.80 -17.82
N GLY A 394 -5.44 -18.43 -18.51
CA GLY A 394 -6.80 -18.77 -18.11
C GLY A 394 -7.41 -17.89 -17.00
N LYS A 395 -6.59 -17.11 -16.28
CA LYS A 395 -7.04 -16.22 -15.17
C LYS A 395 -7.53 -14.85 -15.65
N LYS A 396 -7.83 -14.67 -16.92
CA LYS A 396 -8.33 -13.44 -17.57
C LYS A 396 -7.36 -12.23 -17.48
N LEU A 397 -6.07 -12.43 -17.17
CA LEU A 397 -5.10 -11.34 -17.03
C LEU A 397 -4.87 -10.60 -18.35
N ALA A 398 -4.78 -11.31 -19.47
CA ALA A 398 -4.66 -10.69 -20.79
C ALA A 398 -5.87 -9.80 -21.13
N SER A 399 -7.08 -10.23 -20.76
CA SER A 399 -8.30 -9.45 -20.94
C SER A 399 -8.31 -8.18 -20.09
N SER A 400 -7.86 -8.27 -18.85
CA SER A 400 -7.73 -7.12 -17.94
C SER A 400 -6.72 -6.10 -18.47
N LEU A 401 -5.55 -6.56 -18.93
CA LEU A 401 -4.53 -5.70 -19.53
C LEU A 401 -5.00 -5.02 -20.81
N LEU A 402 -5.69 -5.76 -21.67
CA LEU A 402 -6.18 -5.21 -22.94
C LEU A 402 -7.25 -4.13 -22.71
N ALA A 403 -8.15 -4.34 -21.74
CA ALA A 403 -9.12 -3.34 -21.35
C ALA A 403 -8.44 -2.06 -20.83
N GLU A 404 -7.43 -2.19 -19.96
CA GLU A 404 -6.68 -1.05 -19.43
C GLU A 404 -5.95 -0.27 -20.53
N PHE A 405 -5.35 -0.99 -21.50
CA PHE A 405 -4.67 -0.39 -22.64
C PHE A 405 -5.65 0.39 -23.53
N GLU A 406 -6.82 -0.17 -23.81
CA GLU A 406 -7.87 0.48 -24.60
C GLU A 406 -8.45 1.70 -23.87
N ASP A 407 -8.71 1.59 -22.57
CA ASP A 407 -9.19 2.70 -21.76
C ASP A 407 -8.18 3.86 -21.74
N TYR A 408 -6.89 3.55 -21.63
CA TYR A 408 -5.85 4.58 -21.70
C TYR A 408 -5.79 5.25 -23.08
N ALA A 409 -5.94 4.49 -24.17
CA ALA A 409 -5.99 5.04 -25.53
C ALA A 409 -7.17 6.02 -25.69
N VAL A 410 -8.38 5.64 -25.24
CA VAL A 410 -9.56 6.50 -25.26
C VAL A 410 -9.35 7.76 -24.43
N GLN A 411 -8.80 7.63 -23.21
CA GLN A 411 -8.53 8.77 -22.32
C GLN A 411 -7.54 9.78 -22.91
N ASN A 412 -6.67 9.33 -23.84
CA ASN A 412 -5.72 10.19 -24.54
C ASN A 412 -6.18 10.55 -25.96
N GLY A 413 -7.48 10.46 -26.26
CA GLY A 413 -8.08 10.95 -27.49
C GLY A 413 -7.83 10.08 -28.73
N LEU A 414 -7.34 8.84 -28.54
CA LEU A 414 -7.10 7.93 -29.66
C LEU A 414 -8.37 7.13 -29.99
N GLY A 415 -8.71 7.09 -31.27
CA GLY A 415 -9.92 6.41 -31.77
C GLY A 415 -9.72 4.95 -32.15
N TYR A 416 -8.49 4.47 -32.19
CA TYR A 416 -8.18 3.12 -32.65
C TYR A 416 -7.05 2.49 -31.84
N VAL A 417 -7.07 1.15 -31.78
CA VAL A 417 -5.89 0.33 -31.41
C VAL A 417 -5.56 -0.58 -32.57
N LYS A 418 -4.28 -0.64 -32.94
CA LYS A 418 -3.70 -1.54 -33.94
C LYS A 418 -2.68 -2.44 -33.29
N LEU A 419 -2.60 -3.69 -33.74
CA LEU A 419 -1.62 -4.67 -33.27
C LEU A 419 -1.20 -5.60 -34.42
N GLU A 420 -0.07 -6.29 -34.26
CA GLU A 420 0.37 -7.39 -35.08
C GLU A 420 0.24 -8.71 -34.33
N VAL A 421 -0.31 -9.74 -34.99
CA VAL A 421 -0.46 -11.08 -34.42
C VAL A 421 -0.01 -12.15 -35.42
N ARG A 422 0.65 -13.18 -34.93
CA ARG A 422 1.09 -14.31 -35.79
C ARG A 422 -0.11 -15.11 -36.29
N LYS A 423 -0.08 -15.53 -37.57
CA LYS A 423 -1.15 -16.32 -38.22
C LYS A 423 -1.43 -17.65 -37.49
N HIS A 424 -0.41 -18.27 -36.89
CA HIS A 424 -0.54 -19.51 -36.12
C HIS A 424 -0.96 -19.32 -34.66
N ASN A 425 -0.97 -18.10 -34.13
CA ASN A 425 -1.36 -17.84 -32.72
C ASN A 425 -2.89 -17.70 -32.58
N ALA A 426 -3.58 -18.84 -32.69
CA ALA A 426 -5.04 -18.87 -32.62
C ALA A 426 -5.59 -18.34 -31.28
N ALA A 427 -4.88 -18.58 -30.16
CA ALA A 427 -5.30 -18.12 -28.84
C ALA A 427 -5.33 -16.59 -28.77
N ALA A 428 -4.28 -15.91 -29.24
CA ALA A 428 -4.23 -14.45 -29.26
C ALA A 428 -5.26 -13.86 -30.25
N GLN A 429 -5.39 -14.44 -31.44
CA GLN A 429 -6.40 -14.01 -32.41
C GLN A 429 -7.82 -14.12 -31.83
N ASN A 430 -8.15 -15.21 -31.16
CA ASN A 430 -9.45 -15.39 -30.51
C ASN A 430 -9.69 -14.38 -29.41
N LEU A 431 -8.67 -14.07 -28.60
CA LEU A 431 -8.75 -13.00 -27.60
C LEU A 431 -9.08 -11.67 -28.27
N TYR A 432 -8.32 -11.28 -29.29
CA TYR A 432 -8.51 -10.00 -29.98
C TYR A 432 -9.87 -9.92 -30.68
N ARG A 433 -10.32 -10.97 -31.37
CA ARG A 433 -11.67 -11.03 -31.99
C ARG A 433 -12.77 -10.87 -30.92
N LYS A 434 -12.62 -11.52 -29.77
CA LYS A 434 -13.57 -11.38 -28.64
C LYS A 434 -13.64 -9.95 -28.12
N PHE A 435 -12.54 -9.18 -28.22
CA PHE A 435 -12.47 -7.77 -27.89
C PHE A 435 -12.93 -6.85 -29.04
N GLY A 436 -13.33 -7.38 -30.18
CA GLY A 436 -13.82 -6.62 -31.34
C GLY A 436 -12.72 -6.12 -32.27
N TYR A 437 -11.55 -6.75 -32.26
CA TYR A 437 -10.52 -6.49 -33.27
C TYR A 437 -10.83 -7.29 -34.56
N GLU A 438 -10.63 -6.63 -35.67
CA GLU A 438 -10.79 -7.20 -37.01
C GLU A 438 -9.44 -7.23 -37.76
N VAL A 439 -9.27 -8.20 -38.63
CA VAL A 439 -8.09 -8.28 -39.52
C VAL A 439 -8.19 -7.17 -40.58
N VAL A 440 -7.18 -6.32 -40.65
CA VAL A 440 -7.14 -5.19 -41.60
C VAL A 440 -6.06 -5.34 -42.68
N GLY A 441 -5.29 -6.40 -42.65
CA GLY A 441 -4.28 -6.71 -43.66
C GLY A 441 -3.21 -7.66 -43.16
N GLU A 442 -2.30 -8.04 -44.07
CA GLU A 442 -1.11 -8.81 -43.73
C GLU A 442 0.01 -7.87 -43.28
N ALA A 443 0.68 -8.22 -42.19
CA ALA A 443 1.87 -7.51 -41.70
C ALA A 443 3.14 -8.13 -42.31
N SER A 444 3.11 -9.46 -42.52
CA SER A 444 4.14 -10.26 -43.19
C SER A 444 3.54 -11.59 -43.65
N GLU A 445 4.35 -12.42 -44.30
CA GLU A 445 3.93 -13.80 -44.69
C GLU A 445 3.42 -14.60 -43.48
N THR A 446 3.91 -14.32 -42.27
CA THR A 446 3.62 -15.07 -41.04
C THR A 446 2.74 -14.32 -40.04
N SER A 447 2.35 -13.07 -40.34
CA SER A 447 1.60 -12.24 -39.36
C SER A 447 0.52 -11.37 -40.01
N LEU A 448 -0.49 -11.02 -39.21
CA LEU A 448 -1.64 -10.20 -39.58
C LEU A 448 -1.66 -8.92 -38.75
N TYR A 449 -2.10 -7.83 -39.37
CA TYR A 449 -2.55 -6.65 -38.62
C TYR A 449 -4.00 -6.83 -38.22
N MET A 450 -4.28 -6.57 -36.93
CA MET A 450 -5.65 -6.42 -36.45
C MET A 450 -5.85 -5.00 -35.91
N LYS A 451 -7.06 -4.45 -36.08
CA LYS A 451 -7.41 -3.10 -35.67
C LYS A 451 -8.81 -3.10 -35.02
N LYS A 452 -8.97 -2.29 -34.00
CA LYS A 452 -10.26 -2.04 -33.36
C LYS A 452 -10.53 -0.54 -33.33
N LYS A 453 -11.77 -0.15 -33.67
CA LYS A 453 -12.28 1.19 -33.40
C LYS A 453 -12.70 1.26 -31.94
N LEU A 454 -12.12 2.19 -31.19
CA LEU A 454 -12.48 2.43 -29.79
C LEU A 454 -13.77 3.23 -29.73
N LYS A 455 -14.56 2.97 -28.70
CA LYS A 455 -15.74 3.78 -28.38
C LYS A 455 -15.49 4.45 -27.05
N ASN A 456 -15.84 5.73 -26.95
CA ASN A 456 -16.00 6.38 -25.65
C ASN A 456 -17.04 5.61 -24.82
N ILE A 457 -17.08 5.89 -23.52
CA ILE A 457 -18.13 5.32 -22.66
C ILE A 457 -19.49 5.55 -23.34
N GLY A 458 -20.20 4.47 -23.66
CA GLY A 458 -21.46 4.55 -24.36
C GLY A 458 -22.56 5.07 -23.42
N GLY A 459 -23.56 5.76 -24.00
CA GLY A 459 -24.67 6.32 -23.25
C GLY A 459 -25.39 5.29 -22.36
N GLN A 460 -25.51 4.03 -22.82
CA GLN A 460 -26.11 2.96 -22.02
C GLN A 460 -25.24 2.56 -20.80
N GLU A 461 -23.93 2.51 -20.97
CA GLU A 461 -23.01 2.18 -19.87
C GLU A 461 -22.98 3.32 -18.84
N LEU A 462 -22.96 4.54 -19.32
CA LEU A 462 -23.05 5.75 -18.50
C LEU A 462 -24.38 5.81 -17.74
N TYR A 463 -25.50 5.54 -18.42
CA TYR A 463 -26.81 5.43 -17.79
C TYR A 463 -26.83 4.39 -16.67
N ASN A 464 -26.29 3.20 -16.93
CA ASN A 464 -26.22 2.13 -15.94
C ASN A 464 -25.39 2.52 -14.71
N PHE A 465 -24.33 3.30 -14.90
CA PHE A 465 -23.54 3.85 -13.81
C PHE A 465 -24.33 4.91 -13.04
N LEU A 466 -24.88 5.92 -13.75
CA LEU A 466 -25.66 7.02 -13.14
C LEU A 466 -26.84 6.50 -12.32
N LYS A 467 -27.53 5.46 -12.79
CA LYS A 467 -28.62 4.81 -12.06
C LYS A 467 -28.20 4.25 -10.70
N LYS A 468 -26.95 3.81 -10.56
CA LYS A 468 -26.41 3.27 -9.29
C LYS A 468 -26.02 4.36 -8.30
N VAL A 469 -25.63 5.54 -8.80
CA VAL A 469 -25.15 6.64 -7.98
C VAL A 469 -26.16 7.76 -7.79
N VAL A 470 -27.33 7.68 -8.41
CA VAL A 470 -28.36 8.75 -8.45
C VAL A 470 -28.74 9.29 -7.07
N ARG A 471 -28.79 8.41 -6.07
CA ARG A 471 -29.18 8.73 -4.68
C ARG A 471 -28.03 9.24 -3.82
N LEU A 472 -26.80 9.29 -4.33
CA LEU A 472 -25.64 9.79 -3.59
C LEU A 472 -25.55 11.31 -3.60
N PHE A 473 -26.34 11.99 -4.41
CA PHE A 473 -26.36 13.44 -4.53
C PHE A 473 -27.39 14.06 -3.58
N PRO A 474 -27.10 15.26 -2.99
CA PRO A 474 -28.04 15.97 -2.11
C PRO A 474 -29.43 16.20 -2.76
N VAL A 475 -29.42 16.55 -4.06
CA VAL A 475 -30.62 16.51 -4.91
C VAL A 475 -30.39 15.40 -5.92
N PRO A 476 -31.23 14.34 -5.93
CA PRO A 476 -31.06 13.22 -6.85
C PRO A 476 -30.96 13.68 -8.30
N LEU A 477 -30.01 13.13 -9.05
CA LEU A 477 -29.81 13.49 -10.48
C LEU A 477 -31.08 13.32 -11.31
N SER A 478 -31.94 12.35 -10.96
CA SER A 478 -33.21 12.11 -11.61
C SER A 478 -34.27 13.20 -11.41
N GLU A 479 -34.12 14.04 -10.39
CA GLU A 479 -34.97 15.20 -10.15
C GLU A 479 -34.52 16.43 -10.96
N ARG A 480 -33.23 16.44 -11.37
CA ARG A 480 -32.68 17.53 -12.21
C ARG A 480 -32.94 17.26 -13.69
N GLU A 481 -32.81 16.03 -14.15
CA GLU A 481 -33.03 15.61 -15.53
C GLU A 481 -33.24 14.09 -15.61
N GLN A 482 -33.96 13.60 -16.62
CA GLN A 482 -34.06 12.16 -16.87
C GLN A 482 -32.65 11.58 -17.13
N LEU A 483 -32.28 10.52 -16.42
CA LEU A 483 -30.94 9.94 -16.49
C LEU A 483 -30.55 9.44 -17.89
N THR A 484 -31.53 9.00 -18.69
CA THR A 484 -31.31 8.61 -20.09
C THR A 484 -30.92 9.80 -20.96
N VAL A 485 -31.57 10.97 -20.73
CA VAL A 485 -31.27 12.21 -21.44
C VAL A 485 -29.90 12.73 -21.01
N LEU A 486 -29.61 12.71 -19.71
CA LEU A 486 -28.31 13.15 -19.17
C LEU A 486 -27.16 12.28 -19.72
N ALA A 487 -27.32 10.97 -19.71
CA ALA A 487 -26.33 10.03 -20.27
C ALA A 487 -26.09 10.29 -21.78
N SER A 488 -27.17 10.50 -22.55
CA SER A 488 -27.07 10.82 -23.98
C SER A 488 -26.42 12.17 -24.26
N LYS A 489 -26.68 13.19 -23.42
CA LYS A 489 -26.01 14.51 -23.52
C LYS A 489 -24.51 14.38 -23.26
N PHE A 490 -24.10 13.65 -22.23
CA PHE A 490 -22.68 13.40 -21.96
C PHE A 490 -22.00 12.60 -23.08
N GLU A 491 -22.68 11.57 -23.61
CA GLU A 491 -22.14 10.80 -24.76
C GLU A 491 -21.91 11.67 -25.98
N LYS A 492 -22.82 12.60 -26.25
CA LYS A 492 -22.82 13.39 -27.50
C LYS A 492 -22.00 14.68 -27.40
N TYR A 493 -22.08 15.37 -26.28
CA TYR A 493 -21.54 16.72 -26.11
C TYR A 493 -20.59 16.87 -24.93
N GLY A 494 -20.54 15.88 -24.03
CA GLY A 494 -19.79 15.95 -22.79
C GLY A 494 -18.36 15.45 -22.91
N THR A 495 -17.55 15.89 -21.97
CA THR A 495 -16.27 15.29 -21.65
C THR A 495 -16.49 14.36 -20.46
N VAL A 496 -16.21 13.08 -20.64
CA VAL A 496 -16.33 12.07 -19.57
C VAL A 496 -14.98 11.46 -19.30
N SER A 497 -14.55 11.51 -18.04
CA SER A 497 -13.42 10.78 -17.50
C SER A 497 -13.94 9.72 -16.54
N TYR A 498 -13.39 8.54 -16.57
CA TYR A 498 -13.86 7.42 -15.75
C TYR A 498 -12.69 6.55 -15.29
N VAL A 499 -12.92 5.80 -14.22
CA VAL A 499 -11.99 4.81 -13.71
C VAL A 499 -12.67 3.45 -13.78
N ARG A 500 -11.96 2.44 -14.30
CA ARG A 500 -12.41 1.05 -14.29
C ARG A 500 -11.59 0.22 -13.31
N GLU A 501 -12.26 -0.71 -12.67
CA GLU A 501 -11.62 -1.79 -11.91
C GLU A 501 -12.24 -3.12 -12.34
N SER A 502 -11.39 -4.04 -12.76
CA SER A 502 -11.82 -5.35 -13.30
C SER A 502 -12.87 -5.24 -14.43
N GLY A 503 -12.72 -4.23 -15.31
CA GLY A 503 -13.60 -3.99 -16.45
C GLY A 503 -14.92 -3.27 -16.13
N LYS A 504 -15.20 -2.96 -14.85
CA LYS A 504 -16.40 -2.23 -14.40
C LYS A 504 -16.07 -0.77 -14.10
N ILE A 505 -16.87 0.17 -14.58
CA ILE A 505 -16.72 1.57 -14.20
C ILE A 505 -17.03 1.72 -12.71
N VAL A 506 -16.07 2.27 -11.96
CA VAL A 506 -16.17 2.45 -10.50
C VAL A 506 -16.26 3.91 -10.08
N ALA A 507 -15.79 4.84 -10.92
CA ALA A 507 -15.94 6.28 -10.72
C ALA A 507 -16.03 7.00 -12.06
N ILE A 508 -16.71 8.15 -12.08
CA ILE A 508 -16.76 9.08 -13.21
C ILE A 508 -16.56 10.53 -12.76
N CYS A 509 -16.04 11.34 -13.69
CA CYS A 509 -16.17 12.79 -13.70
C CYS A 509 -16.69 13.18 -15.08
N ALA A 510 -17.88 13.75 -15.15
CA ALA A 510 -18.54 14.11 -16.39
C ALA A 510 -18.95 15.58 -16.38
N GLY A 511 -18.81 16.23 -17.53
CA GLY A 511 -19.09 17.65 -17.69
C GLY A 511 -18.91 18.11 -19.12
N TYR A 512 -18.59 19.36 -19.33
CA TYR A 512 -18.46 20.00 -20.64
C TYR A 512 -17.16 20.82 -20.72
N THR A 513 -16.48 20.73 -21.86
CA THR A 513 -15.23 21.45 -22.16
C THR A 513 -15.31 22.11 -23.55
N ASN A 514 -16.50 22.56 -23.96
CA ASN A 514 -16.81 23.02 -25.29
C ASN A 514 -17.14 24.54 -25.37
N ASP A 515 -17.06 25.27 -24.26
CA ASP A 515 -17.17 26.73 -24.26
C ASP A 515 -15.83 27.35 -24.70
N GLN A 516 -15.69 27.56 -26.01
CA GLN A 516 -14.49 28.15 -26.60
C GLN A 516 -14.41 29.66 -26.47
N GLU A 517 -15.54 30.37 -26.23
CA GLU A 517 -15.56 31.80 -26.05
C GLU A 517 -14.99 32.21 -24.69
N GLN A 518 -15.55 31.64 -23.62
CA GLN A 518 -15.11 31.95 -22.26
C GLN A 518 -13.90 31.07 -21.83
N ARG A 519 -13.61 30.00 -22.56
CA ARG A 519 -12.60 28.99 -22.24
C ARG A 519 -12.79 28.39 -20.84
N LEU A 520 -14.07 28.15 -20.51
CA LEU A 520 -14.49 27.61 -19.23
C LEU A 520 -15.00 26.17 -19.40
N GLY A 521 -14.45 25.27 -18.60
CA GLY A 521 -15.00 23.93 -18.43
C GLY A 521 -16.02 23.89 -17.29
N TYR A 522 -16.93 22.96 -17.35
CA TYR A 522 -17.94 22.73 -16.32
C TYR A 522 -18.02 21.27 -15.94
N ILE A 523 -17.81 20.94 -14.64
CA ILE A 523 -18.05 19.60 -14.10
C ILE A 523 -19.49 19.53 -13.59
N SER A 524 -20.27 18.63 -14.15
CA SER A 524 -21.67 18.40 -13.81
C SER A 524 -21.85 17.25 -12.82
N VAL A 525 -21.06 16.20 -12.93
CA VAL A 525 -21.19 14.97 -12.12
C VAL A 525 -19.81 14.46 -11.75
N VAL A 526 -19.59 14.24 -10.44
CA VAL A 526 -18.48 13.44 -9.92
C VAL A 526 -19.06 12.39 -8.99
N ALA A 527 -18.85 11.13 -9.27
CA ALA A 527 -19.37 10.04 -8.44
C ALA A 527 -18.48 8.80 -8.48
N SER A 528 -18.48 8.07 -7.38
CA SER A 528 -17.94 6.71 -7.28
C SER A 528 -19.06 5.77 -6.84
N LEU A 529 -19.01 4.51 -7.26
CA LEU A 529 -19.95 3.50 -6.76
C LEU A 529 -19.79 3.36 -5.23
N PRO A 530 -20.88 3.07 -4.48
CA PRO A 530 -20.84 3.02 -3.01
C PRO A 530 -19.74 2.12 -2.45
N GLU A 531 -19.53 0.94 -3.04
CA GLU A 531 -18.53 -0.05 -2.66
C GLU A 531 -17.08 0.37 -2.99
N TYR A 532 -16.92 1.47 -3.72
CA TYR A 532 -15.64 2.05 -4.14
C TYR A 532 -15.41 3.48 -3.61
N THR A 533 -16.30 3.95 -2.74
CA THR A 533 -16.16 5.26 -2.10
C THR A 533 -14.94 5.27 -1.18
N ASN A 534 -14.27 6.43 -1.08
CA ASN A 534 -13.06 6.65 -0.28
C ASN A 534 -11.81 5.82 -0.70
N LYS A 535 -11.81 5.28 -1.93
CA LYS A 535 -10.64 4.60 -2.52
C LYS A 535 -9.81 5.49 -3.46
N GLY A 536 -10.09 6.80 -3.49
CA GLY A 536 -9.37 7.76 -4.33
C GLY A 536 -9.82 7.81 -5.79
N TYR A 537 -10.68 6.91 -6.27
CA TYR A 537 -11.08 6.82 -7.69
C TYR A 537 -11.78 8.08 -8.21
N GLY A 538 -12.59 8.75 -7.39
CA GLY A 538 -13.19 10.03 -7.75
C GLY A 538 -12.14 11.10 -8.04
N LYS A 539 -11.08 11.19 -7.24
CA LYS A 539 -9.95 12.11 -7.45
C LYS A 539 -9.24 11.82 -8.77
N VAL A 540 -9.01 10.55 -9.09
CA VAL A 540 -8.39 10.13 -10.36
C VAL A 540 -9.27 10.56 -11.55
N ALA A 541 -10.57 10.34 -11.48
CA ALA A 541 -11.51 10.75 -12.54
C ALA A 541 -11.52 12.27 -12.73
N VAL A 542 -11.50 13.06 -11.65
CA VAL A 542 -11.43 14.53 -11.70
C VAL A 542 -10.10 15.00 -12.29
N GLN A 543 -8.98 14.41 -11.88
CA GLN A 543 -7.67 14.77 -12.43
C GLN A 543 -7.60 14.53 -13.94
N SER A 544 -8.10 13.39 -14.41
CA SER A 544 -8.19 13.08 -15.85
C SER A 544 -9.12 14.04 -16.59
N PHE A 545 -10.22 14.48 -15.96
CA PHE A 545 -11.10 15.51 -16.56
C PHE A 545 -10.38 16.86 -16.70
N ILE A 546 -9.61 17.27 -15.68
CA ILE A 546 -8.84 18.51 -15.69
C ILE A 546 -7.81 18.49 -16.84
N GLU A 547 -7.13 17.36 -17.05
CA GLU A 547 -6.17 17.19 -18.15
C GLU A 547 -6.87 17.34 -19.50
N LYS A 548 -8.00 16.67 -19.73
CA LYS A 548 -8.81 16.81 -20.94
C LYS A 548 -9.32 18.23 -21.17
N ALA A 549 -9.70 18.93 -20.11
CA ALA A 549 -10.14 20.32 -20.20
C ALA A 549 -8.99 21.26 -20.61
N LYS A 550 -7.77 21.04 -20.09
CA LYS A 550 -6.57 21.77 -20.53
C LYS A 550 -6.26 21.52 -22.01
N ASP A 551 -6.33 20.25 -22.44
CA ASP A 551 -6.09 19.86 -23.84
C ASP A 551 -7.15 20.47 -24.77
N ALA A 552 -8.39 20.63 -24.29
CA ALA A 552 -9.46 21.34 -24.98
C ALA A 552 -9.31 22.88 -24.94
N GLY A 553 -8.24 23.41 -24.35
CA GLY A 553 -7.94 24.85 -24.29
C GLY A 553 -8.69 25.60 -23.20
N MET A 554 -9.29 24.94 -22.22
CA MET A 554 -9.98 25.59 -21.12
C MET A 554 -8.99 26.24 -20.14
N LYS A 555 -9.31 27.46 -19.67
CA LYS A 555 -8.50 28.24 -18.71
C LYS A 555 -8.92 28.01 -17.27
N ALA A 556 -10.17 27.67 -17.04
CA ALA A 556 -10.75 27.40 -15.73
C ALA A 556 -11.84 26.33 -15.82
N ILE A 557 -12.17 25.75 -14.68
CA ILE A 557 -13.23 24.73 -14.55
C ILE A 557 -14.15 25.18 -13.41
N HIS A 558 -15.44 25.23 -13.66
CA HIS A 558 -16.48 25.43 -12.65
C HIS A 558 -17.02 24.10 -12.15
N LEU A 559 -17.25 24.03 -10.85
CA LEU A 559 -17.92 22.93 -10.15
C LEU A 559 -18.98 23.56 -9.24
N TYR A 560 -20.22 23.11 -9.33
CA TYR A 560 -21.22 23.37 -8.30
C TYR A 560 -21.11 22.29 -7.24
N ALA A 561 -20.80 22.72 -6.02
CA ALA A 561 -20.73 21.85 -4.85
C ALA A 561 -22.13 21.63 -4.23
#